data_4d342e4713dee051053dd33c993a9fca
#
_entry.id   4d342e4713dee051053dd33c993a9fca
#
_cell.length_a   1.000
_cell.length_b   1.000
_cell.length_c   1.000
_cell.angle_alpha   90.00
_cell.angle_beta   90.00
_cell.angle_gamma   90.00
#
_symmetry.space_group_name_H-M   'P 1'
#
loop_
_entity.id
_entity.type
_entity.pdbx_description
1 polymer ?
#
loop_
_entity_poly.entity_id
_entity_poly.type
_entity_poly.pdbx_seq_one_letter_code
_entity_poly.pdbx_strand_id
1 'polypeptide(L)'
;VWVNYIVFTDLYGHVYQLNNVNQGTYDFYNYYSDKDILEESWVKQAKAAQGKEIFFCDSILKAGTKKGFSYAKYMINPSDGQGMGYMVVGLSQKLLGKSFVMGNESFDSSNFMVVDEDDQLVYFVGNEERENAIMQSYSNPGENHLYLFSSVTNSTTGWHIVNVVEKNEISEESKNIRLTSFLV
;
A
#
# COMPACT_ATOMS: atom_id res chain seq x y z
N VAL A 1 -11.26 -8.62 -9.37
CA VAL A 1 -11.02 -9.30 -8.09
C VAL A 1 -9.94 -8.54 -7.34
N TRP A 2 -10.12 -8.35 -6.01
CA TRP A 2 -9.30 -7.45 -5.20
C TRP A 2 -8.40 -8.20 -4.23
N VAL A 3 -8.70 -9.47 -3.99
CA VAL A 3 -7.88 -10.38 -3.19
C VAL A 3 -7.03 -11.22 -4.13
N ASN A 4 -5.72 -11.15 -3.97
CA ASN A 4 -4.76 -11.92 -4.76
C ASN A 4 -4.60 -13.32 -4.19
N TYR A 5 -4.46 -13.42 -2.86
CA TYR A 5 -4.30 -14.67 -2.13
C TYR A 5 -4.76 -14.54 -0.69
N ILE A 6 -5.06 -15.66 -0.08
CA ILE A 6 -5.22 -15.81 1.37
C ILE A 6 -4.33 -16.98 1.77
N VAL A 7 -3.50 -16.77 2.78
CA VAL A 7 -2.68 -17.82 3.37
C VAL A 7 -2.98 -17.89 4.86
N PHE A 8 -3.15 -19.09 5.34
CA PHE A 8 -3.18 -19.39 6.75
C PHE A 8 -2.00 -20.32 7.08
N THR A 9 -1.32 -20.07 8.19
CA THR A 9 -0.36 -21.00 8.75
C THR A 9 -0.71 -21.29 10.20
N ASP A 10 -0.68 -22.57 10.58
CA ASP A 10 -0.88 -22.95 11.97
C ASP A 10 0.37 -22.64 12.83
N LEU A 11 0.30 -22.93 14.11
CA LEU A 11 1.41 -22.71 15.05
C LEU A 11 2.60 -23.64 14.83
N TYR A 12 2.46 -24.64 13.97
CA TYR A 12 3.49 -25.63 13.62
C TYR A 12 4.15 -25.30 12.27
N GLY A 13 3.68 -24.27 11.57
CA GLY A 13 4.24 -23.86 10.29
C GLY A 13 3.62 -24.55 9.07
N HIS A 14 2.54 -25.33 9.23
CA HIS A 14 1.83 -25.86 8.08
C HIS A 14 1.12 -24.75 7.33
N VAL A 15 1.26 -24.73 6.02
CA VAL A 15 0.75 -23.67 5.14
C VAL A 15 -0.50 -24.13 4.41
N TYR A 16 -1.55 -23.35 4.51
CA TYR A 16 -2.81 -23.53 3.80
C TYR A 16 -3.07 -22.30 2.96
N GLN A 17 -3.22 -22.46 1.63
CA GLN A 17 -3.39 -21.32 0.74
C GLN A 17 -4.66 -21.40 -0.09
N LEU A 18 -5.26 -20.25 -0.32
CA LEU A 18 -6.32 -20.02 -1.27
C LEU A 18 -5.87 -18.95 -2.26
N ASN A 19 -5.63 -19.34 -3.49
CA ASN A 19 -5.24 -18.43 -4.56
C ASN A 19 -6.44 -18.05 -5.43
N ASN A 20 -6.41 -16.82 -5.93
CA ASN A 20 -7.32 -16.46 -6.99
C ASN A 20 -6.80 -16.99 -8.33
N VAL A 21 -7.49 -17.97 -8.88
CA VAL A 21 -7.12 -18.73 -10.09
C VAL A 21 -6.88 -17.85 -11.33
N ASN A 22 -7.41 -16.63 -11.36
CA ASN A 22 -7.38 -15.76 -12.53
C ASN A 22 -6.20 -14.78 -12.60
N GLN A 23 -5.30 -14.77 -11.61
CA GLN A 23 -4.24 -13.75 -11.52
C GLN A 23 -2.80 -14.28 -11.42
N GLY A 24 -2.58 -15.51 -11.82
CA GLY A 24 -1.28 -16.16 -11.67
C GLY A 24 -1.17 -16.91 -10.36
N THR A 25 -0.33 -17.90 -10.37
CA THR A 25 -0.16 -18.83 -9.23
C THR A 25 0.84 -18.22 -8.27
N TYR A 26 0.34 -17.77 -7.14
CA TYR A 26 1.20 -17.58 -5.99
C TYR A 26 1.44 -18.95 -5.37
N ASP A 27 2.64 -19.45 -5.48
CA ASP A 27 3.00 -20.79 -5.00
C ASP A 27 3.71 -20.70 -3.64
N PHE A 28 2.92 -20.54 -2.60
CA PHE A 28 3.43 -20.49 -1.24
C PHE A 28 4.00 -21.82 -0.77
N TYR A 29 3.47 -22.94 -1.27
CA TYR A 29 3.99 -24.25 -0.93
C TYR A 29 5.44 -24.41 -1.35
N ASN A 30 5.75 -24.11 -2.61
CA ASN A 30 7.13 -24.18 -3.09
C ASN A 30 8.02 -23.11 -2.47
N TYR A 31 7.46 -21.91 -2.20
CA TYR A 31 8.23 -20.84 -1.58
C TYR A 31 8.67 -21.19 -0.14
N TYR A 32 7.80 -21.86 0.63
CA TYR A 32 8.07 -22.24 2.02
C TYR A 32 8.46 -23.70 2.19
N SER A 33 8.67 -24.48 1.11
CA SER A 33 9.12 -25.88 1.22
C SER A 33 10.43 -26.01 2.00
N ASP A 34 11.33 -25.04 1.83
CA ASP A 34 12.67 -25.04 2.42
C ASP A 34 12.87 -23.90 3.45
N LYS A 35 11.81 -23.18 3.80
CA LYS A 35 11.85 -22.04 4.71
C LYS A 35 10.79 -22.16 5.78
N ASP A 36 11.17 -21.83 7.00
CA ASP A 36 10.20 -21.74 8.10
C ASP A 36 9.40 -20.43 7.98
N ILE A 37 8.12 -20.58 7.64
CA ILE A 37 7.20 -19.44 7.57
C ILE A 37 7.07 -18.71 8.92
N LEU A 38 7.27 -19.41 10.04
CA LEU A 38 7.17 -18.83 11.37
C LEU A 38 8.33 -17.86 11.67
N GLU A 39 9.42 -17.93 10.91
CA GLU A 39 10.55 -17.00 11.01
C GLU A 39 10.35 -15.70 10.21
N GLU A 40 9.32 -15.63 9.38
CA GLU A 40 9.02 -14.44 8.60
C GLU A 40 8.70 -13.23 9.49
N SER A 41 9.13 -12.05 9.04
CA SER A 41 8.96 -10.80 9.81
C SER A 41 7.49 -10.46 10.07
N TRP A 42 6.63 -10.69 9.08
CA TRP A 42 5.20 -10.43 9.21
C TRP A 42 4.52 -11.34 10.25
N VAL A 43 4.98 -12.60 10.39
CA VAL A 43 4.47 -13.53 11.42
C VAL A 43 4.85 -13.02 12.81
N LYS A 44 6.11 -12.60 12.98
CA LYS A 44 6.59 -12.03 14.24
C LYS A 44 5.84 -10.76 14.63
N GLN A 45 5.60 -9.88 13.66
CA GLN A 45 4.82 -8.65 13.87
C GLN A 45 3.36 -8.96 14.20
N ALA A 46 2.71 -9.86 13.46
CA ALA A 46 1.33 -10.27 13.74
C ALA A 46 1.18 -10.88 15.13
N LYS A 47 2.17 -11.70 15.56
CA LYS A 47 2.21 -12.26 16.92
C LYS A 47 2.33 -11.15 17.98
N ALA A 48 3.21 -10.18 17.77
CA ALA A 48 3.41 -9.05 18.68
C ALA A 48 2.16 -8.18 18.78
N ALA A 49 1.40 -8.05 17.69
CA ALA A 49 0.15 -7.28 17.63
C ALA A 49 -1.04 -7.95 18.37
N GLN A 50 -0.88 -9.22 18.83
CA GLN A 50 -1.84 -9.93 19.69
C GLN A 50 -3.28 -9.87 19.20
N GLY A 51 -3.51 -10.22 17.93
CA GLY A 51 -4.83 -10.27 17.31
C GLY A 51 -5.32 -8.94 16.70
N LYS A 52 -4.52 -7.86 16.79
CA LYS A 52 -4.73 -6.69 15.94
C LYS A 52 -4.20 -6.97 14.53
N GLU A 53 -4.79 -6.29 13.57
CA GLU A 53 -4.33 -6.33 12.18
C GLU A 53 -3.02 -5.55 12.04
N ILE A 54 -2.12 -6.08 11.21
CA ILE A 54 -0.95 -5.36 10.70
C ILE A 54 -1.05 -5.22 9.19
N PHE A 55 -0.55 -4.12 8.66
CA PHE A 55 -0.53 -3.83 7.22
C PHE A 55 0.90 -3.63 6.78
N PHE A 56 1.24 -4.13 5.59
CA PHE A 56 2.59 -3.99 5.04
C PHE A 56 2.58 -4.07 3.52
N CYS A 57 3.61 -3.47 2.92
CA CYS A 57 3.83 -3.60 1.49
C CYS A 57 4.19 -5.03 1.15
N ASP A 58 3.54 -5.56 0.11
CA ASP A 58 3.69 -6.96 -0.24
C ASP A 58 5.05 -7.25 -0.86
N SER A 59 5.92 -7.82 -0.08
CA SER A 59 7.15 -8.46 -0.54
C SER A 59 7.22 -9.94 -0.16
N ILE A 60 6.13 -10.52 0.37
CA ILE A 60 6.13 -11.91 0.84
C ILE A 60 6.54 -12.85 -0.28
N LEU A 61 6.09 -12.58 -1.49
CA LEU A 61 6.55 -13.29 -2.66
C LEU A 61 7.44 -12.36 -3.49
N LYS A 62 8.74 -12.48 -3.34
CA LYS A 62 9.73 -11.81 -4.21
C LYS A 62 9.61 -12.24 -5.70
N ALA A 63 8.64 -13.03 -6.03
CA ALA A 63 8.36 -13.50 -7.38
C ALA A 63 7.53 -12.46 -8.14
N GLY A 64 8.19 -11.43 -8.60
CA GLY A 64 7.79 -10.72 -9.82
C GLY A 64 6.69 -9.67 -9.70
N THR A 65 7.01 -8.48 -10.03
CA THR A 65 6.30 -7.53 -10.90
C THR A 65 4.95 -6.94 -10.49
N LYS A 66 4.24 -7.39 -9.49
CA LYS A 66 3.01 -6.74 -9.06
C LYS A 66 3.16 -6.19 -7.66
N LYS A 67 3.32 -4.88 -7.58
CA LYS A 67 3.19 -4.13 -6.34
C LYS A 67 1.82 -4.45 -5.75
N GLY A 68 1.74 -4.80 -4.48
CA GLY A 68 0.53 -5.09 -3.74
C GLY A 68 0.71 -4.67 -2.30
N PHE A 69 -0.30 -4.88 -1.51
CA PHE A 69 -0.19 -4.73 -0.07
C PHE A 69 -0.90 -5.89 0.61
N SER A 70 -0.48 -6.18 1.80
CA SER A 70 -1.06 -7.28 2.57
C SER A 70 -1.51 -6.81 3.94
N TYR A 71 -2.51 -7.50 4.44
CA TYR A 71 -2.81 -7.42 5.85
C TYR A 71 -2.60 -8.78 6.49
N ALA A 72 -2.07 -8.80 7.71
CA ALA A 72 -1.92 -10.05 8.46
C ALA A 72 -2.47 -9.92 9.88
N LYS A 73 -2.79 -11.08 10.46
CA LYS A 73 -3.38 -11.17 11.78
C LYS A 73 -2.99 -12.47 12.48
N TYR A 74 -2.63 -12.37 13.75
CA TYR A 74 -2.57 -13.50 14.64
C TYR A 74 -3.99 -13.90 15.04
N MET A 75 -4.37 -15.12 14.68
CA MET A 75 -5.70 -15.67 14.95
C MET A 75 -5.75 -16.24 16.36
N ILE A 76 -6.68 -15.73 17.15
CA ILE A 76 -6.90 -16.14 18.53
C ILE A 76 -8.28 -16.75 18.65
N ASN A 77 -8.40 -17.90 19.28
CA ASN A 77 -9.69 -18.51 19.58
C ASN A 77 -10.44 -17.65 20.61
N PRO A 78 -11.61 -17.11 20.27
CA PRO A 78 -12.34 -16.23 21.18
C PRO A 78 -12.88 -16.94 22.42
N SER A 79 -12.96 -18.27 22.42
CA SER A 79 -13.53 -19.05 23.53
C SER A 79 -12.52 -19.28 24.67
N ASP A 80 -11.23 -19.41 24.36
CA ASP A 80 -10.21 -19.76 25.35
C ASP A 80 -8.98 -18.84 25.30
N GLY A 81 -8.93 -17.91 24.34
CA GLY A 81 -7.81 -16.99 24.16
C GLY A 81 -6.54 -17.63 23.60
N GLN A 82 -6.58 -18.89 23.20
CA GLN A 82 -5.41 -19.58 22.65
C GLN A 82 -5.17 -19.17 21.18
N GLY A 83 -3.88 -19.13 20.82
CA GLY A 83 -3.50 -18.90 19.43
C GLY A 83 -3.84 -20.07 18.54
N MET A 84 -4.35 -19.79 17.35
CA MET A 84 -4.69 -20.79 16.33
C MET A 84 -3.69 -20.81 15.18
N GLY A 85 -3.04 -19.68 14.92
CA GLY A 85 -2.14 -19.51 13.79
C GLY A 85 -2.14 -18.08 13.27
N TYR A 86 -1.70 -17.91 12.03
CA TYR A 86 -1.55 -16.60 11.40
C TYR A 86 -2.24 -16.60 10.04
N MET A 87 -2.94 -15.54 9.75
CA MET A 87 -3.56 -15.34 8.45
C MET A 87 -2.93 -14.12 7.78
N VAL A 88 -2.67 -14.24 6.48
CA VAL A 88 -2.29 -13.11 5.63
C VAL A 88 -3.16 -13.07 4.39
N VAL A 89 -3.58 -11.87 4.03
CA VAL A 89 -4.39 -11.59 2.85
C VAL A 89 -3.64 -10.61 1.96
N GLY A 90 -3.27 -11.05 0.77
CA GLY A 90 -2.68 -10.18 -0.24
C GLY A 90 -3.77 -9.48 -1.06
N LEU A 91 -3.68 -8.17 -1.14
CA LEU A 91 -4.64 -7.31 -1.80
C LEU A 91 -4.03 -6.67 -3.06
N SER A 92 -4.86 -6.53 -4.09
CA SER A 92 -4.45 -5.85 -5.32
C SER A 92 -4.42 -4.34 -5.11
N GLN A 93 -3.39 -3.68 -5.64
CA GLN A 93 -3.34 -2.20 -5.70
C GLN A 93 -4.56 -1.58 -6.38
N LYS A 94 -5.23 -2.30 -7.27
CA LYS A 94 -6.49 -1.85 -7.90
C LYS A 94 -7.59 -1.53 -6.87
N LEU A 95 -7.52 -2.11 -5.68
CA LEU A 95 -8.44 -1.78 -4.58
C LEU A 95 -8.25 -0.32 -4.13
N LEU A 96 -7.01 0.10 -3.93
CA LEU A 96 -6.70 1.49 -3.56
C LEU A 96 -7.12 2.45 -4.68
N GLY A 97 -6.75 2.14 -5.93
CA GLY A 97 -7.12 2.98 -7.07
C GLY A 97 -8.60 3.25 -7.20
N LYS A 98 -9.44 2.23 -7.01
CA LYS A 98 -10.90 2.41 -7.02
C LYS A 98 -11.38 3.32 -5.89
N SER A 99 -10.83 3.20 -4.71
CA SER A 99 -11.22 4.02 -3.56
C SER A 99 -10.90 5.49 -3.76
N PHE A 100 -9.81 5.81 -4.47
CA PHE A 100 -9.41 7.18 -4.76
C PHE A 100 -10.17 7.79 -5.95
N VAL A 101 -10.50 7.01 -6.98
CA VAL A 101 -11.21 7.49 -8.18
C VAL A 101 -12.71 7.73 -7.91
N MET A 102 -13.34 6.95 -7.02
CA MET A 102 -14.78 7.10 -6.74
C MET A 102 -15.16 8.40 -6.02
N GLY A 103 -14.20 9.19 -5.56
CA GLY A 103 -14.44 10.42 -4.79
C GLY A 103 -14.40 11.73 -5.57
N ASN A 104 -13.79 11.77 -6.76
CA ASN A 104 -13.55 13.04 -7.45
C ASN A 104 -13.36 12.88 -8.96
N GLU A 105 -14.34 13.33 -9.72
CA GLU A 105 -14.23 13.46 -11.19
C GLU A 105 -13.25 14.56 -11.64
N SER A 106 -12.68 15.34 -10.70
CA SER A 106 -11.81 16.49 -10.99
C SER A 106 -10.30 16.24 -10.80
N PHE A 107 -9.87 14.98 -10.56
CA PHE A 107 -8.46 14.66 -10.31
C PHE A 107 -7.64 14.29 -11.56
N ASP A 108 -7.99 14.77 -12.73
CA ASP A 108 -7.29 14.42 -13.98
C ASP A 108 -5.84 14.94 -14.04
N SER A 109 -5.43 15.87 -13.17
CA SER A 109 -4.07 16.42 -13.11
C SER A 109 -3.31 16.14 -11.81
N SER A 110 -3.95 15.61 -10.77
CA SER A 110 -3.32 15.40 -9.47
C SER A 110 -2.61 14.08 -9.40
N ASN A 111 -1.35 14.08 -8.96
CA ASN A 111 -0.65 12.87 -8.60
C ASN A 111 -0.94 12.53 -7.13
N PHE A 112 -1.25 11.29 -6.86
CA PHE A 112 -1.44 10.74 -5.53
C PHE A 112 -0.48 9.61 -5.26
N MET A 113 0.04 9.56 -4.05
CA MET A 113 0.75 8.38 -3.59
C MET A 113 0.32 7.98 -2.19
N VAL A 114 0.47 6.71 -1.90
CA VAL A 114 0.38 6.15 -0.55
C VAL A 114 1.75 5.63 -0.21
N VAL A 115 2.28 6.05 0.91
CA VAL A 115 3.52 5.54 1.47
C VAL A 115 3.24 4.93 2.85
N ASP A 116 4.02 3.93 3.22
CA ASP A 116 3.92 3.33 4.55
C ASP A 116 4.63 4.19 5.61
N GLU A 117 4.70 3.69 6.83
CA GLU A 117 5.35 4.37 7.97
C GLU A 117 6.87 4.50 7.82
N ASP A 118 7.49 3.74 6.90
CA ASP A 118 8.91 3.83 6.54
C ASP A 118 9.15 4.62 5.23
N ASP A 119 8.15 5.40 4.79
CA ASP A 119 8.16 6.18 3.54
C ASP A 119 8.35 5.32 2.27
N GLN A 120 8.05 4.02 2.34
CA GLN A 120 8.09 3.15 1.16
C GLN A 120 6.81 3.29 0.34
N LEU A 121 6.96 3.39 -0.97
CA LEU A 121 5.82 3.53 -1.87
C LEU A 121 4.94 2.29 -1.89
N VAL A 122 3.71 2.43 -1.40
CA VAL A 122 2.66 1.40 -1.44
C VAL A 122 1.88 1.48 -2.74
N TYR A 123 1.50 2.69 -3.15
CA TYR A 123 0.66 2.92 -4.32
C TYR A 123 0.90 4.31 -4.92
N PHE A 124 0.83 4.40 -6.25
CA PHE A 124 0.94 5.65 -6.99
C PHE A 124 -0.19 5.78 -8.02
N VAL A 125 -0.76 6.96 -8.13
CA VAL A 125 -1.71 7.36 -9.18
C VAL A 125 -1.19 8.63 -9.80
N GLY A 126 -1.02 8.63 -11.11
CA GLY A 126 -0.52 9.76 -11.86
C GLY A 126 0.31 9.32 -13.05
N ASN A 127 1.14 10.22 -13.55
CA ASN A 127 2.05 9.90 -14.64
C ASN A 127 3.19 8.99 -14.13
N GLU A 128 3.19 7.72 -14.59
CA GLU A 128 4.18 6.70 -14.19
C GLU A 128 5.64 7.11 -14.49
N GLU A 129 5.85 7.91 -15.54
CA GLU A 129 7.20 8.42 -15.88
C GLU A 129 7.75 9.36 -14.79
N ARG A 130 6.87 9.99 -14.02
CA ARG A 130 7.22 10.93 -12.94
C ARG A 130 7.29 10.28 -11.56
N GLU A 131 6.83 9.03 -11.39
CA GLU A 131 6.80 8.33 -10.08
C GLU A 131 8.15 8.45 -9.36
N ASN A 132 9.23 8.10 -10.04
CA ASN A 132 10.58 8.12 -9.45
C ASN A 132 11.03 9.53 -9.04
N ALA A 133 10.75 10.55 -9.88
CA ALA A 133 11.11 11.94 -9.57
C ALA A 133 10.31 12.49 -8.39
N ILE A 134 9.02 12.13 -8.31
CA ILE A 134 8.15 12.50 -7.20
C ILE A 134 8.63 11.85 -5.91
N MET A 135 8.91 10.54 -5.92
CA MET A 135 9.42 9.84 -4.74
C MET A 135 10.76 10.38 -4.26
N GLN A 136 11.68 10.68 -5.18
CA GLN A 136 12.96 11.31 -4.85
C GLN A 136 12.76 12.69 -4.20
N SER A 137 11.86 13.49 -4.74
CA SER A 137 11.53 14.82 -4.18
C SER A 137 10.83 14.73 -2.82
N TYR A 138 10.03 13.71 -2.60
CA TYR A 138 9.38 13.45 -1.32
C TYR A 138 10.38 13.05 -0.24
N SER A 139 11.28 12.13 -0.57
CA SER A 139 12.33 11.66 0.35
C SER A 139 13.40 12.72 0.65
N ASN A 140 13.58 13.73 -0.23
CA ASN A 140 14.57 14.78 -0.09
C ASN A 140 13.92 16.18 -0.18
N PRO A 141 13.14 16.59 0.82
CA PRO A 141 12.36 17.84 0.75
C PRO A 141 13.22 19.11 0.61
N GLY A 142 14.48 19.08 1.05
CA GLY A 142 15.43 20.18 0.89
C GLY A 142 15.87 20.45 -0.54
N GLU A 143 15.79 19.47 -1.42
CA GLU A 143 16.14 19.56 -2.84
C GLU A 143 14.91 19.68 -3.74
N ASN A 144 13.72 19.66 -3.15
CA ASN A 144 12.45 19.72 -3.90
C ASN A 144 12.09 21.16 -4.31
N HIS A 145 12.27 21.45 -5.59
CA HIS A 145 11.86 22.71 -6.18
C HIS A 145 10.60 22.62 -7.06
N LEU A 146 10.15 21.39 -7.38
CA LEU A 146 9.13 21.14 -8.41
C LEU A 146 7.75 20.84 -7.82
N TYR A 147 7.67 20.17 -6.66
CA TYR A 147 6.42 19.64 -6.13
C TYR A 147 6.04 20.27 -4.79
N LEU A 148 4.74 20.31 -4.53
CA LEU A 148 4.15 20.52 -3.21
C LEU A 148 3.50 19.23 -2.77
N PHE A 149 3.72 18.87 -1.52
CA PHE A 149 3.17 17.69 -0.88
C PHE A 149 2.21 18.10 0.23
N SER A 150 1.04 17.48 0.27
CA SER A 150 0.16 17.53 1.43
C SER A 150 -0.25 16.11 1.80
N SER A 151 -0.16 15.75 3.07
CA SER A 151 -0.39 14.39 3.52
C SER A 151 -1.38 14.30 4.65
N VAL A 152 -2.08 13.17 4.69
CA VAL A 152 -2.95 12.76 5.79
C VAL A 152 -2.54 11.36 6.22
N THR A 153 -2.36 11.15 7.51
CA THR A 153 -2.03 9.84 8.06
C THR A 153 -3.29 9.04 8.37
N ASN A 154 -3.34 7.82 7.88
CA ASN A 154 -4.38 6.87 8.26
C ASN A 154 -4.04 6.28 9.64
N SER A 155 -4.89 6.53 10.63
CA SER A 155 -4.64 6.11 12.03
C SER A 155 -4.66 4.59 12.25
N THR A 156 -5.23 3.83 11.32
CA THR A 156 -5.31 2.36 11.43
C THR A 156 -4.06 1.69 10.88
N THR A 157 -3.54 2.19 9.76
CA THR A 157 -2.41 1.57 9.06
C THR A 157 -1.09 2.28 9.34
N GLY A 158 -1.09 3.51 9.86
CA GLY A 158 0.07 4.38 9.92
C GLY A 158 0.48 4.99 8.58
N TRP A 159 -0.15 4.58 7.47
CA TRP A 159 0.21 5.02 6.13
C TRP A 159 -0.16 6.47 5.86
N HIS A 160 0.65 7.11 5.04
CA HIS A 160 0.42 8.48 4.60
C HIS A 160 -0.20 8.49 3.20
N ILE A 161 -1.35 9.14 3.08
CA ILE A 161 -1.96 9.47 1.78
C ILE A 161 -1.44 10.84 1.41
N VAL A 162 -0.68 10.92 0.32
CA VAL A 162 0.03 12.13 -0.08
C VAL A 162 -0.54 12.63 -1.41
N ASN A 163 -1.03 13.85 -1.41
CA ASN A 163 -1.35 14.58 -2.62
C ASN A 163 -0.12 15.33 -3.11
N VAL A 164 0.14 15.26 -4.41
CA VAL A 164 1.32 15.84 -5.06
C VAL A 164 0.86 16.81 -6.14
N VAL A 165 1.24 18.07 -6.01
CA VAL A 165 0.91 19.12 -6.97
C VAL A 165 2.20 19.73 -7.52
N GLU A 166 2.27 19.92 -8.83
CA GLU A 166 3.39 20.64 -9.45
C GLU A 166 3.26 22.15 -9.18
N LYS A 167 4.34 22.79 -8.72
CA LYS A 167 4.34 24.23 -8.43
C LYS A 167 4.02 25.08 -9.67
N ASN A 168 4.37 24.58 -10.85
CA ASN A 168 4.07 25.27 -12.11
C ASN A 168 2.57 25.35 -12.40
N GLU A 169 1.81 24.29 -12.09
CA GLU A 169 0.35 24.27 -12.29
C GLU A 169 -0.34 25.33 -11.44
N ILE A 170 0.05 25.49 -10.18
CA ILE A 170 -0.49 26.53 -9.30
C ILE A 170 -0.18 27.93 -9.83
N SER A 171 1.00 28.13 -10.41
CA SER A 171 1.39 29.43 -10.95
C SER A 171 0.58 29.80 -12.20
N GLU A 172 0.20 28.84 -13.03
CA GLU A 172 -0.63 29.07 -14.21
C GLU A 172 -2.09 29.35 -13.85
N GLU A 173 -2.67 28.60 -12.91
CA GLU A 173 -4.01 28.89 -12.39
C GLU A 173 -4.08 30.27 -11.74
N SER A 174 -3.08 30.65 -10.95
CA SER A 174 -2.99 31.97 -10.33
C SER A 174 -2.88 33.10 -11.36
N LYS A 175 -2.18 32.88 -12.47
CA LYS A 175 -2.12 33.87 -13.60
C LYS A 175 -3.47 34.00 -14.27
N ASN A 176 -4.18 32.90 -14.51
CA ASN A 176 -5.51 32.90 -15.11
C ASN A 176 -6.54 33.60 -14.22
N ILE A 177 -6.51 33.40 -12.91
CA ILE A 177 -7.37 34.11 -11.95
C ILE A 177 -7.07 35.62 -11.94
N ARG A 178 -5.80 36.01 -11.97
CA ARG A 178 -5.43 37.42 -12.06
C ARG A 178 -5.91 38.07 -13.35
N LEU A 179 -5.75 37.39 -14.49
CA LEU A 179 -6.22 37.90 -15.78
C LEU A 179 -7.74 38.09 -15.84
N THR A 180 -8.50 37.15 -15.28
CA THR A 180 -9.98 37.30 -15.22
C THR A 180 -10.44 38.37 -14.23
N SER A 181 -9.68 38.60 -13.16
CA SER A 181 -10.00 39.67 -12.18
C SER A 181 -9.70 41.09 -12.68
N PHE A 182 -8.89 41.24 -13.72
CA PHE A 182 -8.61 42.55 -14.34
C PHE A 182 -9.56 42.92 -15.49
N LEU A 183 -10.46 42.02 -15.88
CA LEU A 183 -11.44 42.20 -16.96
C LEU A 183 -12.86 42.49 -16.46
N VAL A 184 -13.04 42.71 -15.17
CA VAL A 184 -14.25 43.19 -14.51
C VAL A 184 -13.94 44.58 -13.91
#